data_731f1cc9f76bc50c03e8e293c39e573e
#
_entry.id   731f1cc9f76bc50c03e8e293c39e573e
#
_cell.length_a   1.000
_cell.length_b   1.000
_cell.length_c   1.000
_cell.angle_alpha   90.00
_cell.angle_beta   90.00
_cell.angle_gamma   90.00
#
_symmetry.space_group_name_H-M   'P 1'
#
loop_
_entity.id
_entity.type
_entity.pdbx_description
1 polymer ?
#
loop_
_entity_poly.entity_id
_entity_poly.type
_entity_poly.pdbx_seq_one_letter_code
_entity_poly.pdbx_strand_id
1 'polypeptide(L)'
;MIRFFALGVVALSLQVPSLSAQQPAGWGDELPPAPPPPDSIFAIPTVEVPARAPAPPLTRPPATVRAIYVNAWAFGSRRFYDLVRLADQTEVNAFVIDVKDDTGYLTYRSQVPTAIEIGANTQRRAPDVQTRLRVLREHGIHPIARIVVAKDPLLASKKPEWSVKSVNGGLWRDRLDFAWVDGFNDSVWVYASQLAAEAVKIGFSEVQYDYVRFPDEPESRLALAVFSARREGETKRQGIARNLRLLRDRTRALGVPFTIDVFGLTTSSPTDMGIGQMWEDLVTTADVVLPMVYPSHYFRGYYNLRHPNSEPYKVIRRAMQDAIKRSEPLGRTAEIRPYLQAFTLGQPRYTPVEVREQIRAAEELGLKSWVLWNPRSIYQSGYFLPAGAAIGMVPSDDTSRVPVVTN
;
A
#
# COMPACT_ATOMS: atom_id res chain seq x y z
N MET A 1 -73.17 0.10 24.71
CA MET A 1 -72.36 1.26 24.28
C MET A 1 -70.95 1.07 24.87
N ILE A 2 -70.08 0.38 24.13
CA ILE A 2 -68.72 0.02 24.58
C ILE A 2 -67.75 0.71 23.60
N ARG A 3 -66.94 1.65 24.09
CA ARG A 3 -65.93 2.36 23.32
C ARG A 3 -64.62 1.57 23.41
N PHE A 4 -64.13 1.14 22.27
CA PHE A 4 -62.76 0.60 22.14
C PHE A 4 -61.76 1.74 22.04
N PHE A 5 -60.78 1.77 22.97
CA PHE A 5 -59.57 2.57 22.85
C PHE A 5 -58.53 1.76 22.05
N ALA A 6 -58.14 2.30 20.90
CA ALA A 6 -57.00 1.77 20.16
C ALA A 6 -55.69 2.39 20.72
N LEU A 7 -54.82 1.57 21.29
CA LEU A 7 -53.45 1.96 21.62
C LEU A 7 -52.63 1.98 20.33
N GLY A 8 -52.23 3.18 19.92
CA GLY A 8 -51.24 3.36 18.87
C GLY A 8 -49.84 3.03 19.41
N VAL A 9 -49.23 1.97 18.88
CA VAL A 9 -47.78 1.67 19.09
C VAL A 9 -47.01 2.61 18.19
N VAL A 10 -46.35 3.60 18.78
CA VAL A 10 -45.38 4.45 18.10
C VAL A 10 -44.09 3.66 18.02
N ALA A 11 -43.78 3.07 16.86
CA ALA A 11 -42.49 2.51 16.57
C ALA A 11 -41.48 3.66 16.38
N LEU A 12 -40.65 3.90 17.41
CA LEU A 12 -39.48 4.76 17.29
C LEU A 12 -38.46 4.01 16.44
N SER A 13 -38.38 4.32 15.15
CA SER A 13 -37.29 3.92 14.31
C SER A 13 -36.03 4.72 14.74
N LEU A 14 -35.18 4.09 15.51
CA LEU A 14 -33.81 4.56 15.73
C LEU A 14 -33.09 4.50 14.38
N GLN A 15 -33.09 5.62 13.67
CA GLN A 15 -32.13 5.84 12.57
C GLN A 15 -30.72 5.89 13.19
N VAL A 16 -29.99 4.78 13.05
CA VAL A 16 -28.55 4.79 13.25
C VAL A 16 -28.00 5.65 12.12
N PRO A 17 -27.34 6.79 12.41
CA PRO A 17 -26.70 7.55 11.36
C PRO A 17 -25.65 6.64 10.71
N SER A 18 -25.75 6.44 9.39
CA SER A 18 -24.67 5.86 8.61
C SER A 18 -23.46 6.77 8.81
N LEU A 19 -22.48 6.30 9.58
CA LEU A 19 -21.16 6.90 9.65
C LEU A 19 -20.50 6.68 8.27
N SER A 20 -20.81 7.58 7.33
CA SER A 20 -19.92 7.78 6.21
C SER A 20 -18.58 8.21 6.82
N ALA A 21 -17.57 7.40 6.67
CA ALA A 21 -16.22 7.75 7.06
C ALA A 21 -15.79 8.96 6.23
N GLN A 22 -16.12 10.16 6.72
CA GLN A 22 -15.56 11.40 6.18
C GLN A 22 -14.08 11.39 6.52
N GLN A 23 -13.29 10.94 5.56
CA GLN A 23 -11.86 11.13 5.62
C GLN A 23 -11.57 12.63 5.55
N PRO A 24 -10.66 13.16 6.38
CA PRO A 24 -10.22 14.52 6.21
C PRO A 24 -9.66 14.69 4.79
N ALA A 25 -10.02 15.79 4.14
CA ALA A 25 -9.42 16.20 2.87
C ALA A 25 -7.90 16.09 2.98
N GLY A 26 -7.25 15.31 2.12
CA GLY A 26 -5.78 15.17 2.17
C GLY A 26 -5.25 13.75 2.02
N TRP A 27 -6.02 12.80 1.53
CA TRP A 27 -5.51 11.47 1.22
C TRP A 27 -4.55 11.52 0.02
N GLY A 28 -3.28 11.64 0.31
CA GLY A 28 -2.21 11.36 -0.64
C GLY A 28 -1.85 12.45 -1.66
N ASP A 29 -2.59 13.53 -1.75
CA ASP A 29 -2.57 14.36 -2.95
C ASP A 29 -2.06 15.81 -2.76
N GLU A 30 -1.71 16.22 -1.55
CA GLU A 30 -1.10 17.53 -1.29
C GLU A 30 0.45 17.52 -1.24
N LEU A 31 1.06 16.43 -1.68
CA LEU A 31 2.49 16.49 -1.93
C LEU A 31 2.68 16.91 -3.39
N PRO A 32 3.32 18.05 -3.64
CA PRO A 32 3.61 18.47 -5.01
C PRO A 32 4.36 17.34 -5.74
N PRO A 33 4.13 17.15 -7.04
CA PRO A 33 4.89 16.18 -7.82
C PRO A 33 6.38 16.41 -7.59
N ALA A 34 7.15 15.33 -7.48
CA ALA A 34 8.60 15.44 -7.32
C ALA A 34 9.14 16.36 -8.41
N PRO A 35 9.98 17.36 -8.09
CA PRO A 35 10.54 18.24 -9.10
C PRO A 35 11.24 17.39 -10.15
N PRO A 36 11.17 17.78 -11.44
CA PRO A 36 11.91 17.10 -12.49
C PRO A 36 13.41 17.07 -12.13
N PRO A 37 14.12 16.00 -12.49
CA PRO A 37 15.55 15.92 -12.22
C PRO A 37 16.26 17.10 -12.88
N PRO A 38 17.28 17.70 -12.25
CA PRO A 38 18.06 18.75 -12.88
C PRO A 38 18.68 18.20 -14.16
N ASP A 39 18.58 19.00 -15.24
CA ASP A 39 19.22 18.73 -16.53
C ASP A 39 20.75 18.75 -16.37
N SER A 40 21.34 17.66 -15.89
CA SER A 40 22.79 17.46 -15.96
C SER A 40 23.08 16.08 -16.55
N ILE A 41 23.36 16.12 -17.82
CA ILE A 41 23.88 14.98 -18.59
C ILE A 41 25.31 14.73 -18.14
N PHE A 42 25.53 13.83 -17.17
CA PHE A 42 26.80 13.16 -17.00
C PHE A 42 26.70 11.81 -17.70
N ALA A 43 27.33 11.69 -18.86
CA ALA A 43 27.53 10.42 -19.53
C ALA A 43 28.33 9.48 -18.60
N ILE A 44 27.65 8.48 -18.05
CA ILE A 44 28.31 7.38 -17.35
C ILE A 44 28.91 6.48 -18.45
N PRO A 45 30.21 6.16 -18.40
CA PRO A 45 30.79 5.24 -19.36
C PRO A 45 30.07 3.90 -19.29
N THR A 46 29.53 3.44 -20.42
CA THR A 46 28.96 2.11 -20.60
C THR A 46 30.08 1.08 -20.51
N VAL A 47 30.29 0.51 -19.32
CA VAL A 47 31.07 -0.71 -19.18
C VAL A 47 30.15 -1.85 -19.63
N GLU A 48 30.42 -2.46 -20.77
CA GLU A 48 29.76 -3.69 -21.19
C GLU A 48 30.17 -4.82 -20.21
N VAL A 49 29.27 -5.06 -19.23
CA VAL A 49 29.37 -6.24 -18.37
C VAL A 49 28.65 -7.36 -19.10
N PRO A 50 29.34 -8.50 -19.38
CA PRO A 50 28.72 -9.63 -20.05
C PRO A 50 27.44 -10.04 -19.29
N ALA A 51 26.35 -10.25 -20.03
CA ALA A 51 25.06 -10.63 -19.50
C ALA A 51 25.15 -11.96 -18.75
N ARG A 52 25.39 -11.89 -17.45
CA ARG A 52 25.28 -13.06 -16.58
C ARG A 52 23.80 -13.42 -16.48
N ALA A 53 23.49 -14.72 -16.66
CA ALA A 53 22.11 -15.20 -16.47
C ALA A 53 21.54 -14.64 -15.15
N PRO A 54 20.30 -14.15 -15.14
CA PRO A 54 19.69 -13.64 -13.90
C PRO A 54 19.78 -14.73 -12.84
N ALA A 55 20.29 -14.38 -11.67
CA ALA A 55 20.29 -15.31 -10.55
C ALA A 55 18.81 -15.60 -10.19
N PRO A 56 18.49 -16.83 -9.75
CA PRO A 56 17.12 -17.19 -9.39
C PRO A 56 16.58 -16.22 -8.33
N PRO A 57 15.26 -15.93 -8.32
CA PRO A 57 14.64 -15.10 -7.29
C PRO A 57 14.95 -15.65 -5.90
N LEU A 58 14.98 -14.78 -4.90
CA LEU A 58 15.04 -15.22 -3.51
C LEU A 58 13.78 -16.06 -3.25
N THR A 59 13.94 -17.36 -3.06
CA THR A 59 12.83 -18.31 -3.01
C THR A 59 11.98 -18.21 -1.74
N ARG A 60 12.48 -17.48 -0.72
CA ARG A 60 11.75 -17.26 0.54
C ARG A 60 11.99 -15.84 1.06
N PRO A 61 10.91 -15.15 1.51
CA PRO A 61 11.08 -13.90 2.24
C PRO A 61 11.87 -14.16 3.54
N PRO A 62 12.51 -13.12 4.10
CA PRO A 62 13.07 -13.20 5.45
C PRO A 62 11.99 -13.63 6.45
N ALA A 63 12.37 -14.34 7.52
CA ALA A 63 11.44 -14.74 8.58
C ALA A 63 10.72 -13.54 9.22
N THR A 64 11.34 -12.36 9.16
CA THR A 64 10.79 -11.08 9.57
C THR A 64 11.10 -10.06 8.49
N VAL A 65 10.08 -9.44 7.91
CA VAL A 65 10.24 -8.43 6.87
C VAL A 65 10.14 -7.03 7.49
N ARG A 66 11.23 -6.28 7.46
CA ARG A 66 11.32 -4.88 7.89
C ARG A 66 11.63 -4.03 6.68
N ALA A 67 10.57 -3.50 6.09
CA ALA A 67 10.66 -2.90 4.77
C ALA A 67 10.53 -1.38 4.79
N ILE A 68 11.06 -0.76 3.74
CA ILE A 68 10.76 0.62 3.37
C ILE A 68 10.14 0.67 1.98
N TYR A 69 9.22 1.63 1.77
CA TYR A 69 8.67 1.90 0.45
C TYR A 69 9.65 2.73 -0.38
N VAL A 70 9.85 2.33 -1.62
CA VAL A 70 10.74 2.97 -2.59
C VAL A 70 9.96 3.26 -3.86
N ASN A 71 9.57 4.51 -4.06
CA ASN A 71 8.84 4.92 -5.26
C ASN A 71 9.72 4.76 -6.52
N ALA A 72 9.07 4.74 -7.68
CA ALA A 72 9.72 4.51 -8.96
C ALA A 72 10.88 5.49 -9.26
N TRP A 73 10.75 6.76 -8.86
CA TRP A 73 11.77 7.79 -9.05
C TRP A 73 12.98 7.58 -8.14
N ALA A 74 12.74 7.28 -6.86
CA ALA A 74 13.81 6.95 -5.91
C ALA A 74 14.55 5.69 -6.35
N PHE A 75 13.80 4.67 -6.78
CA PHE A 75 14.38 3.42 -7.28
C PHE A 75 15.25 3.66 -8.51
N GLY A 76 14.84 4.51 -9.47
CA GLY A 76 15.59 4.81 -10.68
C GLY A 76 16.74 5.82 -10.53
N SER A 77 16.92 6.44 -9.35
CA SER A 77 17.90 7.51 -9.13
C SER A 77 19.07 7.08 -8.24
N ARG A 78 19.96 8.06 -7.90
CA ARG A 78 21.04 7.86 -6.93
C ARG A 78 20.53 7.55 -5.53
N ARG A 79 19.33 8.03 -5.18
CA ARG A 79 18.69 7.74 -3.89
C ARG A 79 18.56 6.27 -3.59
N PHE A 80 18.38 5.42 -4.60
CA PHE A 80 18.38 3.98 -4.44
C PHE A 80 19.63 3.48 -3.68
N TYR A 81 20.82 3.92 -4.07
CA TYR A 81 22.05 3.51 -3.41
C TYR A 81 22.19 4.10 -2.00
N ASP A 82 21.62 5.29 -1.76
CA ASP A 82 21.58 5.87 -0.41
C ASP A 82 20.66 5.02 0.51
N LEU A 83 19.55 4.51 -0.02
CA LEU A 83 18.66 3.60 0.70
C LEU A 83 19.28 2.21 0.93
N VAL A 84 20.07 1.69 -0.01
CA VAL A 84 20.84 0.45 0.18
C VAL A 84 21.83 0.62 1.33
N ARG A 85 22.58 1.73 1.37
CA ARG A 85 23.50 2.03 2.50
C ARG A 85 22.75 2.17 3.83
N LEU A 86 21.55 2.77 3.82
CA LEU A 86 20.72 2.83 5.00
C LEU A 86 20.33 1.43 5.50
N ALA A 87 19.95 0.54 4.59
CA ALA A 87 19.60 -0.85 4.94
C ALA A 87 20.81 -1.60 5.51
N ASP A 88 22.01 -1.44 4.93
CA ASP A 88 23.23 -2.05 5.46
C ASP A 88 23.56 -1.63 6.90
N GLN A 89 23.14 -0.43 7.31
CA GLN A 89 23.42 0.15 8.63
C GLN A 89 22.31 -0.08 9.65
N THR A 90 21.15 -0.61 9.21
CA THR A 90 19.94 -0.70 10.03
C THR A 90 19.28 -2.07 9.96
N GLU A 91 18.18 -2.22 10.68
CA GLU A 91 17.33 -3.42 10.68
C GLU A 91 16.52 -3.62 9.39
N VAL A 92 16.57 -2.69 8.43
CA VAL A 92 15.84 -2.78 7.15
C VAL A 92 16.42 -3.90 6.29
N ASN A 93 15.56 -4.82 5.86
CA ASN A 93 15.95 -5.99 5.07
C ASN A 93 15.10 -6.23 3.81
N ALA A 94 14.18 -5.29 3.50
CA ALA A 94 13.32 -5.41 2.33
C ALA A 94 12.96 -4.03 1.77
N PHE A 95 12.77 -3.97 0.45
CA PHE A 95 12.28 -2.78 -0.26
C PHE A 95 10.99 -3.11 -1.00
N VAL A 96 9.93 -2.34 -0.73
CA VAL A 96 8.70 -2.34 -1.51
C VAL A 96 8.88 -1.32 -2.63
N ILE A 97 8.94 -1.79 -3.87
CA ILE A 97 9.32 -1.00 -5.04
C ILE A 97 8.15 -0.92 -6.01
N ASP A 98 7.78 0.29 -6.43
CA ASP A 98 6.78 0.45 -7.47
C ASP A 98 7.23 -0.18 -8.79
N VAL A 99 6.52 -1.21 -9.22
CA VAL A 99 6.55 -1.72 -10.59
C VAL A 99 5.58 -0.94 -11.45
N LYS A 100 4.36 -0.70 -10.93
CA LYS A 100 3.35 0.18 -11.49
C LYS A 100 2.75 1.05 -10.39
N ASP A 101 2.86 2.36 -10.51
CA ASP A 101 2.28 3.31 -9.57
C ASP A 101 0.83 3.69 -9.93
N ASP A 102 0.23 4.60 -9.18
CA ASP A 102 -1.16 5.06 -9.35
C ASP A 102 -1.36 6.04 -10.52
N THR A 103 -0.32 6.32 -11.29
CA THR A 103 -0.42 7.00 -12.58
C THR A 103 -0.62 6.04 -13.76
N GLY A 104 -0.37 4.73 -13.54
CA GLY A 104 -0.44 3.68 -14.54
C GLY A 104 0.86 3.47 -15.33
N TYR A 105 1.89 4.29 -15.10
CA TYR A 105 3.18 4.12 -15.77
C TYR A 105 4.07 3.10 -15.04
N LEU A 106 4.89 2.41 -15.83
CA LEU A 106 5.80 1.38 -15.34
C LEU A 106 7.20 1.93 -15.03
N THR A 107 7.83 1.37 -14.02
CA THR A 107 9.16 1.75 -13.59
C THR A 107 10.24 1.32 -14.58
N TYR A 108 10.03 0.22 -15.27
CA TYR A 108 10.94 -0.34 -16.28
C TYR A 108 10.19 -0.66 -17.58
N ARG A 109 10.92 -1.07 -18.63
CA ARG A 109 10.33 -1.46 -19.91
C ARG A 109 9.70 -2.85 -19.80
N SER A 110 8.39 -2.92 -19.74
CA SER A 110 7.62 -4.16 -19.76
C SER A 110 7.46 -4.72 -21.17
N GLN A 111 7.37 -6.05 -21.26
CA GLN A 111 7.00 -6.79 -22.47
C GLN A 111 5.53 -7.26 -22.44
N VAL A 112 4.79 -6.93 -21.39
CA VAL A 112 3.36 -7.29 -21.28
C VAL A 112 2.59 -6.56 -22.40
N PRO A 113 1.83 -7.30 -23.23
CA PRO A 113 1.16 -6.72 -24.40
C PRO A 113 0.27 -5.51 -24.07
N THR A 114 -0.55 -5.60 -23.04
CA THR A 114 -1.40 -4.50 -22.58
C THR A 114 -0.58 -3.28 -22.15
N ALA A 115 0.56 -3.46 -21.47
CA ALA A 115 1.43 -2.35 -21.09
C ALA A 115 2.03 -1.62 -22.30
N ILE A 116 2.37 -2.37 -23.34
CA ILE A 116 2.87 -1.81 -24.61
C ILE A 116 1.75 -1.04 -25.31
N GLU A 117 0.58 -1.66 -25.44
CA GLU A 117 -0.59 -1.10 -26.10
C GLU A 117 -1.05 0.24 -25.52
N ILE A 118 -1.13 0.33 -24.19
CA ILE A 118 -1.57 1.56 -23.49
C ILE A 118 -0.46 2.61 -23.34
N GLY A 119 0.77 2.31 -23.73
CA GLY A 119 1.91 3.22 -23.63
C GLY A 119 2.47 3.36 -22.19
N ALA A 120 2.26 2.37 -21.31
CA ALA A 120 2.74 2.39 -19.92
C ALA A 120 4.28 2.46 -19.80
N ASN A 121 5.00 2.16 -20.86
CA ASN A 121 6.46 2.20 -20.98
C ASN A 121 7.06 3.59 -21.26
N THR A 122 6.25 4.64 -21.43
CA THR A 122 6.75 5.95 -21.92
C THR A 122 7.51 6.73 -20.85
N GLN A 123 7.28 6.45 -19.56
CA GLN A 123 7.96 7.11 -18.44
C GLN A 123 8.89 6.13 -17.70
N ARG A 124 9.80 5.50 -18.42
CA ARG A 124 10.76 4.57 -17.83
C ARG A 124 11.68 5.27 -16.81
N ARG A 125 11.59 4.88 -15.55
CA ARG A 125 12.30 5.52 -14.44
C ARG A 125 13.55 4.74 -14.02
N ALA A 126 13.56 3.41 -14.22
CA ALA A 126 14.70 2.54 -13.94
C ALA A 126 14.99 1.60 -15.14
N PRO A 127 15.69 2.09 -16.19
CA PRO A 127 16.03 1.26 -17.35
C PRO A 127 17.00 0.12 -16.99
N ASP A 128 17.73 0.26 -15.90
CA ASP A 128 18.72 -0.67 -15.34
C ASP A 128 18.16 -1.55 -14.20
N VAL A 129 16.84 -1.83 -14.21
CA VAL A 129 16.13 -2.58 -13.15
C VAL A 129 16.84 -3.87 -12.73
N GLN A 130 17.36 -4.66 -13.68
CA GLN A 130 18.03 -5.92 -13.37
C GLN A 130 19.34 -5.70 -12.59
N THR A 131 20.08 -4.63 -12.90
CA THR A 131 21.27 -4.25 -12.15
C THR A 131 20.92 -3.88 -10.72
N ARG A 132 19.86 -3.07 -10.51
CA ARG A 132 19.40 -2.68 -9.18
C ARG A 132 18.88 -3.86 -8.37
N LEU A 133 18.14 -4.78 -8.97
CA LEU A 133 17.71 -6.02 -8.30
C LEU A 133 18.89 -6.92 -7.92
N ARG A 134 19.96 -6.92 -8.72
CA ARG A 134 21.21 -7.61 -8.37
C ARG A 134 21.87 -6.98 -7.15
N VAL A 135 21.98 -5.65 -7.12
CA VAL A 135 22.49 -4.90 -5.95
C VAL A 135 21.70 -5.26 -4.70
N LEU A 136 20.36 -5.21 -4.74
CA LEU A 136 19.55 -5.60 -3.57
C LEU A 136 19.89 -7.00 -3.08
N ARG A 137 20.07 -7.95 -4.00
CA ARG A 137 20.41 -9.33 -3.67
C ARG A 137 21.80 -9.46 -3.05
N GLU A 138 22.78 -8.74 -3.60
CA GLU A 138 24.16 -8.71 -3.08
C GLU A 138 24.21 -8.16 -1.65
N HIS A 139 23.29 -7.24 -1.31
CA HIS A 139 23.14 -6.67 0.03
C HIS A 139 22.12 -7.41 0.92
N GLY A 140 21.58 -8.55 0.47
CA GLY A 140 20.60 -9.33 1.24
C GLY A 140 19.25 -8.65 1.43
N ILE A 141 18.90 -7.65 0.60
CA ILE A 141 17.66 -6.89 0.68
C ILE A 141 16.59 -7.58 -0.17
N HIS A 142 15.46 -7.96 0.45
CA HIS A 142 14.33 -8.63 -0.19
C HIS A 142 13.54 -7.67 -1.08
N PRO A 143 13.47 -7.89 -2.42
CA PRO A 143 12.75 -7.01 -3.33
C PRO A 143 11.27 -7.41 -3.44
N ILE A 144 10.37 -6.51 -3.09
CA ILE A 144 8.91 -6.66 -3.16
C ILE A 144 8.38 -5.79 -4.30
N ALA A 145 7.70 -6.40 -5.28
CA ALA A 145 7.09 -5.69 -6.40
C ALA A 145 5.72 -5.13 -6.02
N ARG A 146 5.57 -3.81 -5.94
CA ARG A 146 4.27 -3.18 -5.72
C ARG A 146 3.61 -2.85 -7.05
N ILE A 147 2.35 -3.28 -7.22
CA ILE A 147 1.53 -3.10 -8.42
C ILE A 147 0.19 -2.50 -8.02
N VAL A 148 -0.05 -1.25 -8.39
CA VAL A 148 -1.34 -0.58 -8.23
C VAL A 148 -2.35 -1.17 -9.22
N VAL A 149 -3.55 -1.54 -8.75
CA VAL A 149 -4.56 -2.26 -9.58
C VAL A 149 -5.65 -1.31 -10.08
N ALA A 150 -6.58 -0.87 -9.23
CA ALA A 150 -7.80 -0.20 -9.69
C ALA A 150 -7.65 1.31 -9.94
N LYS A 151 -6.71 2.00 -9.28
CA LYS A 151 -6.42 3.41 -9.58
C LYS A 151 -5.39 3.49 -10.70
N ASP A 152 -5.85 3.46 -11.95
CA ASP A 152 -5.00 3.46 -13.14
C ASP A 152 -5.60 4.40 -14.23
N PRO A 153 -5.35 5.71 -14.15
CA PRO A 153 -5.90 6.67 -15.09
C PRO A 153 -5.38 6.48 -16.52
N LEU A 154 -4.16 5.93 -16.69
CA LEU A 154 -3.62 5.62 -18.00
C LEU A 154 -4.41 4.47 -18.64
N LEU A 155 -4.54 3.34 -17.96
CA LEU A 155 -5.35 2.21 -18.43
C LEU A 155 -6.79 2.65 -18.68
N ALA A 156 -7.38 3.41 -17.76
CA ALA A 156 -8.74 3.90 -17.88
C ALA A 156 -8.95 4.74 -19.14
N SER A 157 -7.98 5.59 -19.49
CA SER A 157 -8.07 6.44 -20.67
C SER A 157 -7.84 5.68 -21.99
N LYS A 158 -7.03 4.62 -21.96
CA LYS A 158 -6.66 3.82 -23.15
C LYS A 158 -7.58 2.63 -23.38
N LYS A 159 -8.24 2.16 -22.33
CA LYS A 159 -9.20 1.05 -22.33
C LYS A 159 -10.51 1.49 -21.65
N PRO A 160 -11.26 2.45 -22.25
CA PRO A 160 -12.49 2.95 -21.63
C PRO A 160 -13.53 1.85 -21.40
N GLU A 161 -13.49 0.76 -22.13
CA GLU A 161 -14.36 -0.42 -21.93
C GLU A 161 -14.02 -1.21 -20.64
N TRP A 162 -12.84 -1.01 -20.05
CA TRP A 162 -12.45 -1.61 -18.75
C TRP A 162 -12.63 -0.65 -17.58
N SER A 163 -13.23 0.50 -17.80
CA SER A 163 -13.17 1.63 -16.86
C SER A 163 -14.52 1.98 -16.29
N VAL A 164 -14.51 2.61 -15.12
CA VAL A 164 -15.71 3.19 -14.54
C VAL A 164 -16.20 4.32 -15.42
N LYS A 165 -17.47 4.25 -15.83
CA LYS A 165 -18.11 5.25 -16.69
C LYS A 165 -18.97 6.19 -15.86
N SER A 166 -19.16 7.40 -16.38
CA SER A 166 -20.10 8.36 -15.81
C SER A 166 -21.51 8.13 -16.38
N VAL A 167 -22.56 8.28 -15.57
CA VAL A 167 -23.95 8.34 -16.04
C VAL A 167 -24.17 9.45 -17.07
N ASN A 168 -23.35 10.49 -17.03
CA ASN A 168 -23.38 11.62 -17.98
C ASN A 168 -22.55 11.40 -19.24
N GLY A 169 -22.02 10.19 -19.44
CA GLY A 169 -21.12 9.84 -20.54
C GLY A 169 -19.63 10.05 -20.18
N GLY A 170 -18.76 9.37 -20.93
CA GLY A 170 -17.32 9.39 -20.71
C GLY A 170 -16.86 8.61 -19.48
N LEU A 171 -15.63 8.88 -19.05
CA LEU A 171 -15.03 8.26 -17.86
C LEU A 171 -15.50 8.96 -16.58
N TRP A 172 -15.82 8.16 -15.57
CA TRP A 172 -16.02 8.69 -14.24
C TRP A 172 -14.68 9.07 -13.61
N ARG A 173 -14.68 10.15 -12.81
CA ARG A 173 -13.47 10.66 -12.14
C ARG A 173 -13.75 10.87 -10.65
N ASP A 174 -12.74 10.60 -9.83
CA ASP A 174 -12.79 10.87 -8.40
C ASP A 174 -12.69 12.40 -8.12
N ARG A 175 -12.68 12.80 -6.84
CA ARG A 175 -12.61 14.21 -6.43
C ARG A 175 -11.32 14.91 -6.85
N LEU A 176 -10.28 14.14 -7.21
CA LEU A 176 -8.97 14.63 -7.64
C LEU A 176 -8.80 14.56 -9.16
N ASP A 177 -9.91 14.33 -9.87
CA ASP A 177 -9.96 14.22 -11.32
C ASP A 177 -9.26 12.97 -11.92
N PHE A 178 -8.96 11.95 -11.10
CA PHE A 178 -8.41 10.69 -11.61
C PHE A 178 -9.51 9.76 -12.12
N ALA A 179 -9.30 9.19 -13.29
CA ALA A 179 -10.13 8.11 -13.79
C ALA A 179 -9.72 6.77 -13.16
N TRP A 180 -10.69 5.89 -12.95
CA TRP A 180 -10.51 4.57 -12.37
C TRP A 180 -10.93 3.47 -13.33
N VAL A 181 -10.27 2.33 -13.25
CA VAL A 181 -10.74 1.12 -13.93
C VAL A 181 -11.83 0.44 -13.11
N ASP A 182 -12.67 -0.33 -13.79
CA ASP A 182 -13.79 -1.03 -13.17
C ASP A 182 -13.29 -2.26 -12.38
N GLY A 183 -13.37 -2.18 -11.06
CA GLY A 183 -12.93 -3.26 -10.16
C GLY A 183 -13.68 -4.58 -10.31
N PHE A 184 -14.81 -4.61 -11.02
CA PHE A 184 -15.51 -5.85 -11.41
C PHE A 184 -14.95 -6.50 -12.67
N ASN A 185 -14.16 -5.77 -13.48
CA ASN A 185 -13.64 -6.27 -14.74
C ASN A 185 -12.42 -7.18 -14.54
N ASP A 186 -12.57 -8.46 -14.81
CA ASP A 186 -11.52 -9.47 -14.65
C ASP A 186 -10.25 -9.15 -15.46
N SER A 187 -10.37 -8.49 -16.62
CA SER A 187 -9.22 -8.13 -17.48
C SER A 187 -8.23 -7.21 -16.80
N VAL A 188 -8.70 -6.31 -15.92
CA VAL A 188 -7.86 -5.42 -15.10
C VAL A 188 -6.93 -6.24 -14.20
N TRP A 189 -7.47 -7.25 -13.55
CA TRP A 189 -6.75 -8.12 -12.61
C TRP A 189 -5.83 -9.10 -13.34
N VAL A 190 -6.26 -9.58 -14.52
CA VAL A 190 -5.39 -10.36 -15.41
C VAL A 190 -4.18 -9.55 -15.83
N TYR A 191 -4.35 -8.29 -16.24
CA TYR A 191 -3.24 -7.40 -16.56
C TYR A 191 -2.27 -7.22 -15.38
N ALA A 192 -2.79 -6.94 -14.18
CA ALA A 192 -1.96 -6.84 -12.98
C ALA A 192 -1.17 -8.13 -12.72
N SER A 193 -1.79 -9.31 -12.91
CA SER A 193 -1.10 -10.60 -12.75
C SER A 193 -0.03 -10.88 -13.82
N GLN A 194 -0.18 -10.35 -15.02
CA GLN A 194 0.85 -10.44 -16.06
C GLN A 194 2.07 -9.60 -15.71
N LEU A 195 1.86 -8.40 -15.17
CA LEU A 195 2.95 -7.56 -14.64
C LEU A 195 3.66 -8.24 -13.47
N ALA A 196 2.92 -8.91 -12.59
CA ALA A 196 3.49 -9.69 -11.50
C ALA A 196 4.38 -10.83 -12.01
N ALA A 197 3.92 -11.58 -13.01
CA ALA A 197 4.70 -12.66 -13.61
C ALA A 197 6.00 -12.14 -14.23
N GLU A 198 5.94 -10.99 -14.90
CA GLU A 198 7.14 -10.34 -15.44
C GLU A 198 8.08 -9.86 -14.32
N ALA A 199 7.54 -9.23 -13.27
CA ALA A 199 8.33 -8.76 -12.12
C ALA A 199 9.08 -9.92 -11.44
N VAL A 200 8.44 -11.05 -11.21
CA VAL A 200 9.09 -12.26 -10.66
C VAL A 200 10.16 -12.79 -11.61
N LYS A 201 9.89 -12.83 -12.91
CA LYS A 201 10.86 -13.27 -13.93
C LYS A 201 12.13 -12.42 -13.95
N ILE A 202 12.04 -11.12 -13.69
CA ILE A 202 13.21 -10.23 -13.67
C ILE A 202 13.92 -10.19 -12.32
N GLY A 203 13.36 -10.81 -11.25
CA GLY A 203 14.08 -11.01 -10.00
C GLY A 203 13.43 -10.44 -8.74
N PHE A 204 12.16 -10.02 -8.78
CA PHE A 204 11.40 -9.76 -7.56
C PHE A 204 11.00 -11.07 -6.88
N SER A 205 10.95 -11.08 -5.55
CA SER A 205 10.76 -12.29 -4.75
C SER A 205 9.43 -12.31 -3.96
N GLU A 206 8.67 -11.23 -4.03
CA GLU A 206 7.33 -11.08 -3.46
C GLU A 206 6.53 -10.12 -4.33
N VAL A 207 5.20 -10.32 -4.42
CA VAL A 207 4.30 -9.44 -5.17
C VAL A 207 3.25 -8.87 -4.25
N GLN A 208 3.17 -7.55 -4.22
CA GLN A 208 2.27 -6.76 -3.41
C GLN A 208 1.32 -5.97 -4.31
N TYR A 209 0.02 -6.19 -4.17
CA TYR A 209 -1.00 -5.48 -4.93
C TYR A 209 -1.65 -4.41 -4.07
N ASP A 210 -1.65 -3.19 -4.58
CA ASP A 210 -2.31 -2.05 -3.96
C ASP A 210 -3.53 -1.61 -4.77
N TYR A 211 -4.38 -0.78 -4.16
CA TYR A 211 -5.67 -0.36 -4.73
C TYR A 211 -6.54 -1.54 -5.18
N VAL A 212 -6.50 -2.62 -4.40
CA VAL A 212 -7.40 -3.79 -4.56
C VAL A 212 -8.76 -3.47 -3.95
N ARG A 213 -9.39 -2.41 -4.46
CA ARG A 213 -10.61 -1.81 -3.92
C ARG A 213 -11.33 -0.94 -4.95
N PHE A 214 -12.57 -0.60 -4.65
CA PHE A 214 -13.30 0.44 -5.37
C PHE A 214 -12.91 1.83 -4.87
N PRO A 215 -13.25 2.91 -5.63
CA PRO A 215 -13.05 4.28 -5.19
C PRO A 215 -13.72 4.55 -3.83
N ASP A 216 -13.00 5.26 -2.95
CA ASP A 216 -13.50 5.77 -1.68
C ASP A 216 -13.94 7.22 -1.86
N GLU A 217 -15.21 7.39 -2.25
CA GLU A 217 -15.81 8.68 -2.55
C GLU A 217 -17.19 8.80 -1.88
N PRO A 218 -17.68 10.02 -1.63
CA PRO A 218 -19.02 10.22 -1.13
C PRO A 218 -20.09 9.57 -2.03
N GLU A 219 -21.16 9.08 -1.42
CA GLU A 219 -22.24 8.40 -2.14
C GLU A 219 -22.81 9.23 -3.30
N SER A 220 -22.91 10.56 -3.11
CA SER A 220 -23.36 11.48 -4.16
C SER A 220 -22.48 11.46 -5.41
N ARG A 221 -21.18 11.21 -5.25
CA ARG A 221 -20.24 11.06 -6.37
C ARG A 221 -20.27 9.64 -6.94
N LEU A 222 -20.35 8.62 -6.08
CA LEU A 222 -20.47 7.23 -6.49
C LEU A 222 -21.78 6.93 -7.21
N ALA A 223 -22.87 7.66 -6.92
CA ALA A 223 -24.14 7.57 -7.65
C ALA A 223 -24.00 7.94 -9.15
N LEU A 224 -22.96 8.69 -9.51
CA LEU A 224 -22.64 9.01 -10.90
C LEU A 224 -21.76 7.94 -11.58
N ALA A 225 -21.28 6.94 -10.86
CA ALA A 225 -20.38 5.91 -11.36
C ALA A 225 -21.16 4.69 -11.88
N VAL A 226 -20.83 4.26 -13.10
CA VAL A 226 -21.40 3.06 -13.72
C VAL A 226 -20.30 2.01 -13.84
N PHE A 227 -20.50 0.88 -13.18
CA PHE A 227 -19.62 -0.28 -13.22
C PHE A 227 -20.18 -1.29 -14.20
N SER A 228 -19.76 -1.20 -15.46
CA SER A 228 -20.33 -1.95 -16.57
C SER A 228 -20.00 -3.45 -16.54
N ALA A 229 -18.92 -3.84 -15.83
CA ALA A 229 -18.50 -5.23 -15.68
C ALA A 229 -19.11 -5.94 -14.45
N ARG A 230 -19.93 -5.22 -13.67
CA ARG A 230 -20.63 -5.78 -12.52
C ARG A 230 -21.60 -6.87 -12.94
N ARG A 231 -21.48 -8.05 -12.36
CA ARG A 231 -22.42 -9.15 -12.57
C ARG A 231 -23.75 -8.88 -11.87
N GLU A 232 -24.82 -9.48 -12.36
CA GLU A 232 -26.14 -9.33 -11.74
C GLU A 232 -26.11 -9.72 -10.26
N GLY A 233 -26.61 -8.85 -9.40
CA GLY A 233 -26.64 -9.05 -7.94
C GLY A 233 -25.27 -9.02 -7.23
N GLU A 234 -24.14 -8.88 -7.96
CA GLU A 234 -22.81 -8.88 -7.35
C GLU A 234 -22.57 -7.61 -6.53
N THR A 235 -22.17 -7.77 -5.27
CA THR A 235 -21.73 -6.65 -4.41
C THR A 235 -20.25 -6.30 -4.65
N LYS A 236 -19.83 -5.09 -4.26
CA LYS A 236 -18.40 -4.71 -4.33
C LYS A 236 -17.52 -5.68 -3.56
N ARG A 237 -17.94 -6.12 -2.37
CA ARG A 237 -17.26 -7.15 -1.58
C ARG A 237 -17.08 -8.45 -2.36
N GLN A 238 -18.11 -8.93 -3.01
CA GLN A 238 -18.05 -10.16 -3.81
C GLN A 238 -17.11 -10.01 -5.03
N GLY A 239 -17.16 -8.86 -5.71
CA GLY A 239 -16.29 -8.54 -6.84
C GLY A 239 -14.81 -8.53 -6.42
N ILE A 240 -14.47 -7.84 -5.33
CA ILE A 240 -13.10 -7.83 -4.80
C ILE A 240 -12.67 -9.23 -4.37
N ALA A 241 -13.48 -9.96 -3.59
CA ALA A 241 -13.14 -11.31 -3.14
C ALA A 241 -12.91 -12.27 -4.31
N ARG A 242 -13.69 -12.16 -5.39
CA ARG A 242 -13.53 -12.96 -6.62
C ARG A 242 -12.20 -12.66 -7.30
N ASN A 243 -11.89 -11.40 -7.47
CA ASN A 243 -10.70 -10.97 -8.17
C ASN A 243 -9.41 -11.17 -7.35
N LEU A 244 -9.49 -11.06 -6.02
CA LEU A 244 -8.37 -11.43 -5.16
C LEU A 244 -8.03 -12.92 -5.27
N ARG A 245 -9.03 -13.81 -5.38
CA ARG A 245 -8.77 -15.24 -5.63
C ARG A 245 -8.07 -15.46 -6.97
N LEU A 246 -8.46 -14.73 -8.03
CA LEU A 246 -7.77 -14.78 -9.32
C LEU A 246 -6.30 -14.37 -9.19
N LEU A 247 -6.01 -13.24 -8.52
CA LEU A 247 -4.64 -12.79 -8.29
C LEU A 247 -3.85 -13.79 -7.44
N ARG A 248 -4.44 -14.28 -6.34
CA ARG A 248 -3.83 -15.28 -5.47
C ARG A 248 -3.37 -16.50 -6.25
N ASP A 249 -4.28 -17.09 -7.03
CA ASP A 249 -4.01 -18.35 -7.73
C ASP A 249 -2.91 -18.16 -8.78
N ARG A 250 -2.90 -17.02 -9.47
CA ARG A 250 -1.87 -16.67 -10.46
C ARG A 250 -0.53 -16.34 -9.81
N THR A 251 -0.53 -15.61 -8.68
CA THR A 251 0.71 -15.25 -7.99
C THR A 251 1.36 -16.45 -7.30
N ARG A 252 0.55 -17.29 -6.64
CA ARG A 252 1.08 -18.53 -6.03
C ARG A 252 1.67 -19.49 -7.05
N ALA A 253 1.13 -19.52 -8.28
CA ALA A 253 1.69 -20.31 -9.38
C ALA A 253 3.11 -19.83 -9.80
N LEU A 254 3.51 -18.59 -9.42
CA LEU A 254 4.86 -18.08 -9.65
C LEU A 254 5.84 -18.50 -8.53
N GLY A 255 5.37 -19.15 -7.47
CA GLY A 255 6.19 -19.57 -6.34
C GLY A 255 6.58 -18.45 -5.36
N VAL A 256 5.89 -17.32 -5.38
CA VAL A 256 6.12 -16.16 -4.50
C VAL A 256 4.88 -15.84 -3.66
N PRO A 257 5.04 -15.19 -2.49
CA PRO A 257 3.92 -14.75 -1.69
C PRO A 257 2.99 -13.79 -2.44
N PHE A 258 1.68 -13.98 -2.23
CA PHE A 258 0.62 -13.08 -2.67
C PHE A 258 0.29 -12.11 -1.53
N THR A 259 0.63 -10.84 -1.70
CA THR A 259 0.44 -9.83 -0.66
C THR A 259 -0.44 -8.68 -1.13
N ILE A 260 -1.21 -8.07 -0.22
CA ILE A 260 -2.18 -7.02 -0.55
C ILE A 260 -2.15 -5.86 0.45
N ASP A 261 -2.22 -4.65 -0.10
CA ASP A 261 -2.39 -3.42 0.67
C ASP A 261 -3.89 -3.18 0.91
N VAL A 262 -4.24 -2.83 2.13
CA VAL A 262 -5.63 -2.59 2.50
C VAL A 262 -5.75 -1.32 3.35
N PHE A 263 -6.91 -0.69 3.34
CA PHE A 263 -7.16 0.44 4.21
C PHE A 263 -6.94 0.08 5.68
N GLY A 264 -6.29 0.96 6.43
CA GLY A 264 -6.06 0.76 7.86
C GLY A 264 -7.37 0.60 8.65
N LEU A 265 -8.42 1.29 8.25
CA LEU A 265 -9.74 1.20 8.87
C LEU A 265 -10.43 -0.16 8.68
N THR A 266 -10.02 -0.98 7.71
CA THR A 266 -10.56 -2.34 7.52
C THR A 266 -10.37 -3.21 8.75
N THR A 267 -9.29 -2.99 9.50
CA THR A 267 -8.98 -3.73 10.72
C THR A 267 -10.09 -3.65 11.78
N SER A 268 -10.80 -2.52 11.85
CA SER A 268 -11.80 -2.22 12.87
C SER A 268 -13.21 -2.06 12.32
N SER A 269 -13.37 -1.85 11.00
CA SER A 269 -14.68 -1.67 10.38
C SER A 269 -15.47 -2.99 10.34
N PRO A 270 -16.74 -3.01 10.77
CA PRO A 270 -17.60 -4.18 10.64
C PRO A 270 -18.14 -4.38 9.22
N THR A 271 -17.88 -3.43 8.31
CA THR A 271 -18.35 -3.46 6.92
C THR A 271 -17.18 -3.38 5.94
N ASP A 272 -17.45 -3.58 4.65
CA ASP A 272 -16.49 -3.40 3.57
C ASP A 272 -16.23 -1.92 3.23
N MET A 273 -16.74 -0.99 4.03
CA MET A 273 -16.65 0.47 3.88
C MET A 273 -17.14 0.99 2.51
N GLY A 274 -17.94 0.21 1.79
CA GLY A 274 -18.38 0.54 0.44
C GLY A 274 -17.27 0.49 -0.63
N ILE A 275 -16.07 0.02 -0.28
CA ILE A 275 -14.93 -0.14 -1.17
C ILE A 275 -14.60 -1.59 -1.51
N GLY A 276 -15.35 -2.54 -0.95
CA GLY A 276 -15.21 -3.97 -1.18
C GLY A 276 -14.17 -4.66 -0.30
N GLN A 277 -13.54 -3.98 0.64
CA GLN A 277 -12.52 -4.54 1.53
C GLN A 277 -13.13 -5.01 2.87
N MET A 278 -13.44 -6.28 2.99
CA MET A 278 -13.86 -6.91 4.25
C MET A 278 -12.69 -7.67 4.87
N TRP A 279 -12.33 -7.35 6.11
CA TRP A 279 -11.14 -7.90 6.78
C TRP A 279 -11.05 -9.42 6.69
N GLU A 280 -12.13 -10.12 6.99
CA GLU A 280 -12.19 -11.59 7.03
C GLU A 280 -11.93 -12.21 5.64
N ASP A 281 -12.42 -11.58 4.58
CA ASP A 281 -12.18 -12.06 3.20
C ASP A 281 -10.71 -11.84 2.79
N LEU A 282 -10.13 -10.72 3.23
CA LEU A 282 -8.74 -10.33 2.91
C LEU A 282 -7.74 -11.28 3.57
N VAL A 283 -7.86 -11.48 4.90
CA VAL A 283 -6.90 -12.30 5.66
C VAL A 283 -7.01 -13.79 5.38
N THR A 284 -8.14 -14.27 4.88
CA THR A 284 -8.30 -15.67 4.46
C THR A 284 -7.87 -15.93 3.02
N THR A 285 -7.69 -14.87 2.23
CA THR A 285 -7.33 -14.99 0.81
C THR A 285 -5.83 -14.77 0.57
N ALA A 286 -5.23 -13.77 1.19
CA ALA A 286 -3.82 -13.41 0.99
C ALA A 286 -2.86 -14.29 1.80
N ASP A 287 -1.57 -14.26 1.46
CA ASP A 287 -0.49 -14.80 2.29
C ASP A 287 -0.03 -13.75 3.31
N VAL A 288 -0.04 -12.46 2.91
CA VAL A 288 0.26 -11.32 3.79
C VAL A 288 -0.74 -10.20 3.51
N VAL A 289 -1.29 -9.59 4.56
CA VAL A 289 -2.15 -8.40 4.48
C VAL A 289 -1.45 -7.23 5.14
N LEU A 290 -1.39 -6.10 4.40
CA LEU A 290 -0.68 -4.90 4.82
C LEU A 290 -1.69 -3.76 5.09
N PRO A 291 -2.26 -3.66 6.30
CA PRO A 291 -3.13 -2.54 6.64
C PRO A 291 -2.35 -1.23 6.73
N MET A 292 -2.80 -0.21 5.98
CA MET A 292 -2.21 1.13 5.93
C MET A 292 -2.68 1.96 7.14
N VAL A 293 -2.10 1.71 8.29
CA VAL A 293 -2.52 2.28 9.58
C VAL A 293 -1.79 3.60 9.87
N TYR A 294 -2.00 4.60 9.05
CA TYR A 294 -1.37 5.92 9.20
C TYR A 294 -2.14 6.77 10.20
N PRO A 295 -1.57 7.16 11.36
CA PRO A 295 -2.29 7.93 12.38
C PRO A 295 -2.93 9.22 11.88
N SER A 296 -2.31 9.89 10.89
CA SER A 296 -2.84 11.11 10.28
C SER A 296 -4.14 10.88 9.48
N HIS A 297 -4.50 9.64 9.18
CA HIS A 297 -5.67 9.26 8.38
C HIS A 297 -6.87 8.84 9.24
N TYR A 298 -6.71 8.84 10.55
CA TYR A 298 -7.80 8.59 11.50
C TYR A 298 -8.43 9.92 11.91
N PHE A 299 -9.76 10.00 11.82
CA PHE A 299 -10.48 11.23 12.17
C PHE A 299 -10.52 11.46 13.69
N ARG A 300 -10.72 12.71 14.07
CA ARG A 300 -10.87 13.12 15.46
C ARG A 300 -11.97 12.31 16.17
N GLY A 301 -11.65 11.75 17.32
CA GLY A 301 -12.54 10.90 18.11
C GLY A 301 -12.43 9.41 17.79
N TYR A 302 -11.75 9.02 16.72
CA TYR A 302 -11.52 7.60 16.43
C TYR A 302 -10.72 6.96 17.56
N TYR A 303 -11.07 5.77 17.97
CA TYR A 303 -10.54 5.09 19.17
C TYR A 303 -10.64 5.91 20.47
N ASN A 304 -11.59 6.86 20.57
CA ASN A 304 -11.72 7.83 21.65
C ASN A 304 -10.50 8.76 21.80
N LEU A 305 -9.72 8.94 20.75
CA LEU A 305 -8.56 9.83 20.73
C LEU A 305 -8.96 11.20 20.16
N ARG A 306 -8.69 12.26 20.92
CA ARG A 306 -9.01 13.63 20.48
C ARG A 306 -8.22 14.02 19.23
N HIS A 307 -6.95 13.57 19.15
CA HIS A 307 -6.04 13.84 18.04
C HIS A 307 -5.24 12.57 17.70
N PRO A 308 -5.79 11.62 16.91
CA PRO A 308 -5.12 10.36 16.60
C PRO A 308 -3.70 10.54 16.07
N ASN A 309 -3.47 11.55 15.21
CA ASN A 309 -2.13 11.83 14.66
C ASN A 309 -1.06 12.16 15.72
N SER A 310 -1.49 12.65 16.90
CA SER A 310 -0.58 12.96 18.01
C SER A 310 -0.35 11.76 18.96
N GLU A 311 -1.01 10.63 18.69
CA GLU A 311 -0.95 9.45 19.54
C GLU A 311 -0.66 8.18 18.71
N PRO A 312 0.44 8.16 17.94
CA PRO A 312 0.72 7.12 16.96
C PRO A 312 0.78 5.72 17.60
N TYR A 313 1.40 5.56 18.75
CA TYR A 313 1.42 4.30 19.49
C TYR A 313 0.02 3.75 19.75
N LYS A 314 -0.89 4.60 20.24
CA LYS A 314 -2.24 4.14 20.59
C LYS A 314 -3.05 3.75 19.36
N VAL A 315 -2.90 4.51 18.26
CA VAL A 315 -3.59 4.20 16.99
C VAL A 315 -3.14 2.85 16.46
N ILE A 316 -1.83 2.63 16.34
CA ILE A 316 -1.29 1.38 15.81
C ILE A 316 -1.67 0.21 16.71
N ARG A 317 -1.48 0.36 18.04
CA ARG A 317 -1.82 -0.70 19.00
C ARG A 317 -3.29 -1.11 18.88
N ARG A 318 -4.23 -0.15 18.82
CA ARG A 318 -5.67 -0.44 18.70
C ARG A 318 -6.02 -1.10 17.37
N ALA A 319 -5.54 -0.56 16.27
CA ALA A 319 -5.78 -1.12 14.94
C ALA A 319 -5.27 -2.55 14.83
N MET A 320 -4.07 -2.83 15.35
CA MET A 320 -3.49 -4.17 15.29
C MET A 320 -4.17 -5.14 16.27
N GLN A 321 -4.60 -4.68 17.45
CA GLN A 321 -5.40 -5.51 18.36
C GLN A 321 -6.72 -5.94 17.70
N ASP A 322 -7.42 -5.01 17.04
CA ASP A 322 -8.66 -5.33 16.32
C ASP A 322 -8.40 -6.32 15.18
N ALA A 323 -7.32 -6.11 14.40
CA ALA A 323 -6.91 -7.01 13.33
C ALA A 323 -6.65 -8.44 13.84
N ILE A 324 -5.86 -8.59 14.90
CA ILE A 324 -5.54 -9.88 15.53
C ILE A 324 -6.82 -10.54 16.03
N LYS A 325 -7.61 -9.83 16.86
CA LYS A 325 -8.86 -10.34 17.44
C LYS A 325 -9.85 -10.84 16.39
N ARG A 326 -9.97 -10.13 15.26
CA ARG A 326 -10.86 -10.53 14.16
C ARG A 326 -10.34 -11.70 13.36
N SER A 327 -9.01 -11.90 13.35
CA SER A 327 -8.38 -13.02 12.63
C SER A 327 -8.39 -14.33 13.44
N GLU A 328 -8.31 -14.26 14.78
CA GLU A 328 -8.24 -15.44 15.66
C GLU A 328 -9.31 -16.53 15.39
N PRO A 329 -10.62 -16.19 15.21
CA PRO A 329 -11.65 -17.21 15.00
C PRO A 329 -11.63 -17.84 13.60
N LEU A 330 -10.82 -17.33 12.67
CA LEU A 330 -10.83 -17.74 11.26
C LEU A 330 -9.87 -18.92 10.97
N GLY A 331 -9.12 -19.39 11.96
CA GLY A 331 -8.13 -20.43 11.79
C GLY A 331 -6.86 -19.93 11.06
N ARG A 332 -6.48 -20.55 9.94
CA ARG A 332 -5.31 -20.11 9.19
C ARG A 332 -5.60 -18.81 8.43
N THR A 333 -4.88 -17.75 8.78
CA THR A 333 -5.00 -16.44 8.17
C THR A 333 -3.64 -15.96 7.64
N ALA A 334 -3.67 -14.86 6.87
CA ALA A 334 -2.50 -14.14 6.39
C ALA A 334 -1.61 -13.67 7.54
N GLU A 335 -0.30 -13.49 7.29
CA GLU A 335 0.55 -12.63 8.10
C GLU A 335 0.00 -11.20 8.08
N ILE A 336 -0.07 -10.55 9.24
CA ILE A 336 -0.42 -9.13 9.35
C ILE A 336 0.89 -8.34 9.38
N ARG A 337 1.14 -7.53 8.34
CA ARG A 337 2.34 -6.70 8.19
C ARG A 337 1.91 -5.23 8.02
N PRO A 338 1.79 -4.45 9.10
CA PRO A 338 1.28 -3.08 9.00
C PRO A 338 2.19 -2.17 8.18
N TYR A 339 1.57 -1.31 7.37
CA TYR A 339 2.19 -0.09 6.87
C TYR A 339 2.12 1.01 7.92
N LEU A 340 3.27 1.58 8.26
CA LEU A 340 3.44 2.60 9.28
C LEU A 340 3.85 3.93 8.65
N GLN A 341 3.43 5.03 9.25
CA GLN A 341 3.64 6.38 8.75
C GLN A 341 5.06 6.87 9.05
N ALA A 342 5.84 7.17 8.02
CA ALA A 342 7.17 7.78 8.12
C ALA A 342 7.22 9.15 7.40
N PHE A 343 6.13 9.91 7.46
CA PHE A 343 5.99 11.24 6.87
C PHE A 343 5.16 12.14 7.79
N THR A 344 5.26 13.45 7.58
CA THR A 344 4.43 14.43 8.29
C THR A 344 3.25 14.84 7.43
N LEU A 345 2.04 14.69 7.98
CA LEU A 345 0.80 15.25 7.44
C LEU A 345 0.05 15.90 8.59
N GLY A 346 -0.13 17.23 8.51
CA GLY A 346 -0.68 18.02 9.62
C GLY A 346 0.25 18.07 10.84
N GLN A 347 -0.33 18.19 12.02
CA GLN A 347 0.40 18.23 13.29
C GLN A 347 0.17 16.94 14.09
N PRO A 348 1.18 16.49 14.86
CA PRO A 348 2.55 17.00 15.00
C PRO A 348 3.45 16.66 13.80
N ARG A 349 4.62 17.31 13.75
CA ARG A 349 5.68 16.87 12.85
C ARG A 349 6.20 15.50 13.32
N TYR A 350 6.26 14.54 12.39
CA TYR A 350 6.80 13.22 12.69
C TYR A 350 8.33 13.24 12.68
N THR A 351 8.89 12.83 13.79
CA THR A 351 10.31 12.64 14.06
C THR A 351 10.60 11.15 14.25
N PRO A 352 11.84 10.75 14.49
CA PRO A 352 12.14 9.37 14.86
C PRO A 352 11.31 8.83 16.04
N VAL A 353 10.90 9.68 16.97
CA VAL A 353 10.09 9.28 18.14
C VAL A 353 8.73 8.71 17.68
N GLU A 354 7.97 9.46 16.90
CA GLU A 354 6.63 9.06 16.43
C GLU A 354 6.69 7.81 15.53
N VAL A 355 7.77 7.67 14.72
CA VAL A 355 7.98 6.50 13.87
C VAL A 355 8.30 5.27 14.72
N ARG A 356 9.23 5.38 15.69
CA ARG A 356 9.60 4.29 16.59
C ARG A 356 8.44 3.85 17.49
N GLU A 357 7.59 4.76 17.93
CA GLU A 357 6.40 4.42 18.71
C GLU A 357 5.42 3.53 17.93
N GLN A 358 5.28 3.75 16.63
CA GLN A 358 4.45 2.89 15.77
C GLN A 358 5.03 1.48 15.66
N ILE A 359 6.35 1.38 15.39
CA ILE A 359 7.05 0.09 15.30
C ILE A 359 6.90 -0.66 16.63
N ARG A 360 7.19 0.01 17.76
CA ARG A 360 7.06 -0.57 19.10
C ARG A 360 5.65 -1.09 19.37
N ALA A 361 4.61 -0.33 19.00
CA ALA A 361 3.22 -0.74 19.22
C ALA A 361 2.85 -2.02 18.45
N ALA A 362 3.41 -2.23 17.24
CA ALA A 362 3.23 -3.45 16.47
C ALA A 362 4.04 -4.62 17.07
N GLU A 363 5.30 -4.40 17.39
CA GLU A 363 6.21 -5.43 17.92
C GLU A 363 5.78 -5.97 19.29
N GLU A 364 5.23 -5.13 20.18
CA GLU A 364 4.67 -5.54 21.47
C GLU A 364 3.44 -6.45 21.33
N LEU A 365 2.77 -6.44 20.19
CA LEU A 365 1.68 -7.38 19.84
C LEU A 365 2.18 -8.63 19.09
N GLY A 366 3.49 -8.80 18.96
CA GLY A 366 4.09 -9.93 18.26
C GLY A 366 4.19 -9.75 16.73
N LEU A 367 3.77 -8.61 16.20
CA LEU A 367 3.87 -8.28 14.77
C LEU A 367 5.26 -7.72 14.47
N LYS A 368 6.20 -8.60 14.13
CA LYS A 368 7.62 -8.25 13.94
C LYS A 368 7.95 -7.75 12.54
N SER A 369 7.08 -8.03 11.56
CA SER A 369 7.19 -7.53 10.19
C SER A 369 6.38 -6.25 10.04
N TRP A 370 6.93 -5.27 9.32
CA TRP A 370 6.30 -3.98 9.07
C TRP A 370 6.90 -3.31 7.83
N VAL A 371 6.19 -2.31 7.30
CA VAL A 371 6.68 -1.47 6.20
C VAL A 371 6.57 -0.01 6.62
N LEU A 372 7.64 0.78 6.48
CA LEU A 372 7.54 2.23 6.61
C LEU A 372 7.17 2.85 5.27
N TRP A 373 6.13 3.69 5.30
CA TRP A 373 5.68 4.46 4.16
C TRP A 373 6.14 5.91 4.24
N ASN A 374 6.90 6.35 3.25
CA ASN A 374 7.17 7.76 2.97
C ASN A 374 7.01 7.97 1.46
N PRO A 375 6.04 8.77 0.98
CA PRO A 375 5.76 8.92 -0.44
C PRO A 375 6.92 9.47 -1.25
N ARG A 376 7.87 10.17 -0.60
CA ARG A 376 9.11 10.67 -1.22
C ARG A 376 10.29 9.73 -1.06
N SER A 377 10.11 8.57 -0.41
CA SER A 377 11.17 7.60 -0.08
C SER A 377 12.36 8.26 0.64
N ILE A 378 12.06 9.10 1.65
CA ILE A 378 13.03 9.80 2.48
C ILE A 378 12.94 9.23 3.89
N TYR A 379 14.02 8.63 4.36
CA TYR A 379 14.09 8.00 5.68
C TYR A 379 15.31 8.51 6.44
N GLN A 380 15.17 8.63 7.77
CA GLN A 380 16.25 8.97 8.69
C GLN A 380 16.73 7.70 9.39
N SER A 381 18.03 7.56 9.61
CA SER A 381 18.60 6.41 10.31
C SER A 381 17.98 6.20 11.71
N GLY A 382 17.64 7.28 12.39
CA GLY A 382 16.98 7.24 13.70
C GLY A 382 15.57 6.61 13.72
N TYR A 383 14.97 6.32 12.57
CA TYR A 383 13.72 5.55 12.50
C TYR A 383 13.93 4.06 12.85
N PHE A 384 15.15 3.57 12.73
CA PHE A 384 15.50 2.15 12.75
C PHE A 384 16.47 1.82 13.88
N LEU A 385 16.50 0.56 14.28
CA LEU A 385 17.59 0.03 15.08
C LEU A 385 18.82 -0.21 14.19
N PRO A 386 20.05 -0.16 14.75
CA PRO A 386 21.25 -0.56 14.04
C PRO A 386 21.16 -2.00 13.53
N ALA A 387 21.93 -2.30 12.47
CA ALA A 387 22.03 -3.65 11.95
C ALA A 387 22.51 -4.61 13.05
N GLY A 388 21.85 -5.78 13.15
CA GLY A 388 22.19 -6.79 14.17
C GLY A 388 21.68 -6.50 15.57
N ALA A 389 20.98 -5.41 15.82
CA ALA A 389 20.37 -5.14 17.11
C ALA A 389 19.27 -6.16 17.45
N ALA A 390 19.26 -6.67 18.69
CA ALA A 390 18.20 -7.56 19.15
C ALA A 390 16.86 -6.81 19.30
N ILE A 391 15.76 -7.48 18.92
CA ILE A 391 14.40 -6.95 19.12
C ILE A 391 14.20 -6.69 20.63
N GLY A 392 13.82 -5.47 20.99
CA GLY A 392 13.62 -5.07 22.40
C GLY A 392 14.65 -4.09 22.96
N MET A 393 15.69 -3.74 22.20
CA MET A 393 16.56 -2.63 22.57
C MET A 393 15.85 -1.30 22.34
N VAL A 394 15.53 -0.59 23.41
CA VAL A 394 15.23 0.85 23.35
C VAL A 394 16.55 1.55 23.04
N PRO A 395 16.65 2.43 22.02
CA PRO A 395 17.85 3.25 21.84
C PRO A 395 18.08 4.04 23.14
N SER A 396 19.27 3.91 23.74
CA SER A 396 19.63 4.78 24.84
C SER A 396 19.67 6.22 24.35
N ASP A 397 18.95 7.12 24.98
CA ASP A 397 19.07 8.56 24.81
C ASP A 397 20.46 9.01 25.31
N ASP A 398 21.51 8.63 24.60
CA ASP A 398 22.85 9.17 24.85
C ASP A 398 23.09 10.41 23.96
N THR A 399 22.40 11.51 24.30
CA THR A 399 22.68 12.84 23.76
C THR A 399 23.84 13.54 24.49
N SER A 400 24.63 12.84 25.31
CA SER A 400 25.67 13.39 26.16
C SER A 400 27.10 13.25 25.64
N ARG A 401 27.34 13.37 24.34
CA ARG A 401 28.73 13.55 23.83
C ARG A 401 28.77 14.47 22.62
N VAL A 402 28.47 15.75 22.82
CA VAL A 402 29.02 16.77 21.94
C VAL A 402 30.37 17.20 22.57
N PRO A 403 31.52 17.01 21.94
CA PRO A 403 32.76 17.60 22.41
C PRO A 403 32.66 19.12 22.23
N VAL A 404 32.69 19.82 23.34
CA VAL A 404 32.89 21.27 23.35
C VAL A 404 34.32 21.52 22.84
N VAL A 405 34.43 22.01 21.63
CA VAL A 405 35.69 22.60 21.14
C VAL A 405 35.78 23.98 21.74
N THR A 406 36.62 24.13 22.76
CA THR A 406 37.11 25.42 23.23
C THR A 406 38.25 25.84 22.33
N ASN A 407 38.05 26.99 21.66
CA ASN A 407 38.97 27.87 20.92
C ASN A 407 39.96 27.30 19.93
#